data_e4a63939a7aa94fb0085c21340f69bd3
#
_entry.id   e4a63939a7aa94fb0085c21340f69bd3
#
_cell.length_a   1.000
_cell.length_b   1.000
_cell.length_c   1.000
_cell.angle_alpha   90.00
_cell.angle_beta   90.00
_cell.angle_gamma   90.00
#
_symmetry.space_group_name_H-M   'P 1'
#
loop_
_entity.id
_entity.type
_entity.pdbx_description
1 polymer ?
#
loop_
_entity_poly.entity_id
_entity_poly.type
_entity_poly.pdbx_seq_one_letter_code
_entity_poly.pdbx_strand_id
1 'polypeptide(L)'
;RMGAGVIIITALFCSLMAGGYLASSGNNRAEFHSLICFSGGAMVLLCQATNLISIFVAIETLSLAVYVLAGYFKDHQASSEGAFKYFVLGAFSSGFLLLGMAFVYGASGGSISLADIAASATHDDTLFAVGTFLMVIGFGFKVGAVPFHSWVPDVYQGAPVLSVGWMAVAVK
;
A
#
# COMPACT_ATOMS: atom_id res chain seq x y z
N ARG A 1 -9.86 2.30 15.46
CA ARG A 1 -9.63 1.12 16.33
C ARG A 1 -10.18 -0.17 15.73
N MET A 2 -11.36 -0.16 15.12
CA MET A 2 -11.92 -1.37 14.46
C MET A 2 -11.05 -1.84 13.28
N GLY A 3 -10.58 -0.95 12.41
CA GLY A 3 -9.72 -1.31 11.29
C GLY A 3 -8.42 -2.01 11.71
N ALA A 4 -7.74 -1.51 12.75
CA ALA A 4 -6.54 -2.15 13.28
C ALA A 4 -6.81 -3.57 13.78
N GLY A 5 -7.97 -3.81 14.43
CA GLY A 5 -8.36 -5.15 14.87
C GLY A 5 -8.55 -6.12 13.70
N VAL A 6 -9.21 -5.68 12.63
CA VAL A 6 -9.38 -6.50 11.41
C VAL A 6 -8.04 -6.84 10.79
N ILE A 7 -7.13 -5.87 10.67
CA ILE A 7 -5.79 -6.07 10.11
C ILE A 7 -5.01 -7.12 10.92
N ILE A 8 -5.01 -7.01 12.25
CA ILE A 8 -4.29 -7.95 13.12
C ILE A 8 -4.86 -9.37 12.99
N ILE A 9 -6.18 -9.52 13.01
CA ILE A 9 -6.84 -10.82 12.86
C ILE A 9 -6.50 -11.43 11.49
N THR A 10 -6.58 -10.64 10.42
CA THR A 10 -6.25 -11.11 9.06
C THR A 10 -4.77 -11.50 8.95
N ALA A 11 -3.85 -10.74 9.55
CA ALA A 11 -2.43 -11.07 9.59
C ALA A 11 -2.16 -12.39 10.31
N LEU A 12 -2.83 -12.63 11.44
CA LEU A 12 -2.73 -13.90 12.18
C LEU A 12 -3.22 -15.07 11.33
N PHE A 13 -4.40 -14.97 10.72
CA PHE A 13 -4.93 -16.02 9.84
C PHE A 13 -4.00 -16.29 8.65
N CYS A 14 -3.54 -15.24 7.97
CA CYS A 14 -2.61 -15.36 6.84
C CYS A 14 -1.31 -16.06 7.28
N SER A 15 -0.75 -15.68 8.43
CA SER A 15 0.46 -16.27 8.97
C SER A 15 0.27 -17.74 9.36
N LEU A 16 -0.85 -18.11 10.00
CA LEU A 16 -1.16 -19.51 10.36
C LEU A 16 -1.33 -20.39 9.11
N MET A 17 -2.03 -19.90 8.09
CA MET A 17 -2.21 -20.63 6.84
C MET A 17 -0.91 -20.75 6.03
N ALA A 18 0.00 -19.78 6.14
CA ALA A 18 1.25 -19.74 5.39
C ALA A 18 2.17 -20.92 5.72
N GLY A 19 2.22 -21.37 6.98
CA GLY A 19 3.09 -22.47 7.39
C GLY A 19 2.89 -23.75 6.56
N GLY A 20 1.65 -24.21 6.43
CA GLY A 20 1.32 -25.40 5.64
C GLY A 20 1.48 -25.20 4.13
N TYR A 21 1.01 -24.07 3.61
CA TYR A 21 1.08 -23.74 2.19
C TYR A 21 2.53 -23.59 1.69
N LEU A 22 3.37 -22.86 2.42
CA LEU A 22 4.76 -22.65 2.03
C LEU A 22 5.61 -23.91 2.22
N ALA A 23 5.31 -24.76 3.22
CA ALA A 23 5.97 -26.04 3.40
C ALA A 23 5.71 -26.96 2.21
N SER A 24 4.48 -27.03 1.71
CA SER A 24 4.13 -27.86 0.55
C SER A 24 4.78 -27.38 -0.76
N SER A 25 5.12 -26.10 -0.87
CA SER A 25 5.80 -25.52 -2.04
C SER A 25 7.33 -25.46 -1.91
N GLY A 26 7.92 -26.00 -0.83
CA GLY A 26 9.37 -25.97 -0.58
C GLY A 26 9.93 -24.57 -0.25
N ASN A 27 9.07 -23.58 -0.06
CA ASN A 27 9.42 -22.17 0.16
C ASN A 27 9.09 -21.69 1.58
N ASN A 28 9.09 -22.60 2.57
CA ASN A 28 8.81 -22.22 3.97
C ASN A 28 9.98 -21.44 4.57
N ARG A 29 9.92 -20.13 4.46
CA ARG A 29 10.92 -19.21 4.98
C ARG A 29 10.28 -18.21 5.95
N ALA A 30 11.00 -17.89 7.02
CA ALA A 30 10.56 -16.91 8.03
C ALA A 30 10.29 -15.51 7.46
N GLU A 31 10.94 -15.16 6.33
CA GLU A 31 10.81 -13.88 5.68
C GLU A 31 9.35 -13.57 5.26
N PHE A 32 8.58 -14.60 4.87
CA PHE A 32 7.16 -14.39 4.51
C PHE A 32 6.36 -13.82 5.68
N HIS A 33 6.52 -14.43 6.85
CA HIS A 33 5.84 -13.98 8.08
C HIS A 33 6.29 -12.59 8.51
N SER A 34 7.59 -12.30 8.36
CA SER A 34 8.14 -10.97 8.66
C SER A 34 7.52 -9.90 7.75
N LEU A 35 7.36 -10.17 6.46
CA LEU A 35 6.74 -9.25 5.51
C LEU A 35 5.24 -9.01 5.81
N ILE A 36 4.50 -10.05 6.22
CA ILE A 36 3.11 -9.90 6.70
C ILE A 36 3.08 -9.01 7.94
N CYS A 37 3.99 -9.22 8.91
CA CYS A 37 4.07 -8.40 10.12
C CYS A 37 4.42 -6.93 9.80
N PHE A 38 5.40 -6.68 8.92
CA PHE A 38 5.78 -5.32 8.52
C PHE A 38 4.62 -4.60 7.81
N SER A 39 4.00 -5.26 6.84
CA SER A 39 2.86 -4.68 6.13
C SER A 39 1.66 -4.46 7.05
N GLY A 40 1.36 -5.40 7.95
CA GLY A 40 0.30 -5.27 8.94
C GLY A 40 0.56 -4.12 9.93
N GLY A 41 1.79 -4.00 10.43
CA GLY A 41 2.21 -2.88 11.29
C GLY A 41 2.08 -1.51 10.60
N ALA A 42 2.47 -1.43 9.34
CA ALA A 42 2.31 -0.22 8.53
C ALA A 42 0.83 0.16 8.32
N MET A 43 -0.06 -0.83 8.10
CA MET A 43 -1.50 -0.57 8.00
C MET A 43 -2.10 -0.09 9.33
N VAL A 44 -1.67 -0.64 10.47
CA VAL A 44 -2.08 -0.18 11.80
C VAL A 44 -1.61 1.26 12.02
N LEU A 45 -0.38 1.58 11.60
CA LEU A 45 0.14 2.96 11.64
C LEU A 45 -0.72 3.89 10.75
N LEU A 46 -1.08 3.45 9.55
CA LEU A 46 -1.94 4.21 8.63
C LEU A 46 -3.31 4.52 9.25
N CYS A 47 -3.91 3.55 9.95
CA CYS A 47 -5.20 3.74 10.65
C CYS A 47 -5.15 4.79 11.78
N GLN A 48 -3.96 5.15 12.24
CA GLN A 48 -3.74 6.11 13.33
C GLN A 48 -3.08 7.41 12.84
N ALA A 49 -2.75 7.49 11.56
CA ALA A 49 -2.05 8.63 10.99
C ALA A 49 -2.94 9.89 11.00
N THR A 50 -2.39 10.99 11.52
CA THR A 50 -3.05 12.29 11.62
C THR A 50 -2.34 13.37 10.80
N ASN A 51 -1.27 13.01 10.10
CA ASN A 51 -0.48 13.93 9.29
C ASN A 51 0.00 13.29 7.99
N LEU A 52 0.35 14.12 7.00
CA LEU A 52 0.76 13.70 5.67
C LEU A 52 1.99 12.78 5.67
N ILE A 53 2.98 13.08 6.51
CA ILE A 53 4.23 12.31 6.55
C ILE A 53 3.97 10.90 7.08
N SER A 54 3.19 10.76 8.16
CA SER A 54 2.83 9.45 8.71
C SER A 54 2.04 8.61 7.71
N ILE A 55 1.13 9.23 6.94
CA ILE A 55 0.39 8.55 5.87
C ILE A 55 1.35 8.05 4.80
N PHE A 56 2.26 8.90 4.31
CA PHE A 56 3.21 8.54 3.27
C PHE A 56 4.13 7.40 3.71
N VAL A 57 4.75 7.52 4.88
CA VAL A 57 5.66 6.49 5.42
C VAL A 57 4.93 5.15 5.62
N ALA A 58 3.71 5.18 6.16
CA ALA A 58 2.91 3.97 6.34
C ALA A 58 2.60 3.29 5.00
N ILE A 59 2.18 4.05 3.98
CA ILE A 59 1.87 3.53 2.65
C ILE A 59 3.13 2.97 1.97
N GLU A 60 4.28 3.64 2.07
CA GLU A 60 5.51 3.14 1.46
C GLU A 60 6.03 1.87 2.15
N THR A 61 6.01 1.83 3.48
CA THR A 61 6.40 0.63 4.25
C THR A 61 5.51 -0.56 3.90
N LEU A 62 4.19 -0.35 3.85
CA LEU A 62 3.23 -1.34 3.39
C LEU A 62 3.54 -1.82 1.98
N SER A 63 3.76 -0.89 1.05
CA SER A 63 3.94 -1.17 -0.37
C SER A 63 5.20 -1.98 -0.64
N LEU A 64 6.33 -1.61 -0.03
CA LEU A 64 7.59 -2.34 -0.18
C LEU A 64 7.46 -3.80 0.27
N ALA A 65 6.83 -4.05 1.42
CA ALA A 65 6.60 -5.41 1.90
C ALA A 65 5.71 -6.21 0.93
N VAL A 66 4.66 -5.59 0.39
CA VAL A 66 3.72 -6.26 -0.52
C VAL A 66 4.33 -6.50 -1.90
N TYR A 67 5.20 -5.62 -2.41
CA TYR A 67 5.94 -5.87 -3.66
C TYR A 67 6.79 -7.13 -3.56
N VAL A 68 7.47 -7.31 -2.43
CA VAL A 68 8.27 -8.53 -2.18
C VAL A 68 7.37 -9.76 -2.03
N LEU A 69 6.22 -9.64 -1.34
CA LEU A 69 5.24 -10.71 -1.20
C LEU A 69 4.65 -11.13 -2.55
N ALA A 70 4.43 -10.19 -3.49
CA ALA A 70 3.94 -10.50 -4.82
C ALA A 70 4.94 -11.33 -5.63
N GLY A 71 6.24 -11.05 -5.51
CA GLY A 71 7.33 -11.78 -6.16
C GLY A 71 7.96 -12.88 -5.32
N TYR A 72 7.26 -13.40 -4.31
CA TYR A 72 7.85 -14.33 -3.35
C TYR A 72 8.32 -15.65 -3.96
N PHE A 73 7.62 -16.17 -4.97
CA PHE A 73 8.04 -17.35 -5.74
C PHE A 73 8.97 -16.94 -6.88
N LYS A 74 10.26 -16.85 -6.58
CA LYS A 74 11.31 -16.37 -7.50
C LYS A 74 11.46 -17.21 -8.77
N ASP A 75 11.17 -18.49 -8.69
CA ASP A 75 11.30 -19.44 -9.78
C ASP A 75 10.09 -19.42 -10.75
N HIS A 76 9.03 -18.67 -10.39
CA HIS A 76 7.85 -18.49 -11.22
C HIS A 76 7.94 -17.17 -11.98
N GLN A 77 8.11 -17.26 -13.32
CA GLN A 77 8.24 -16.07 -14.18
C GLN A 77 7.07 -15.10 -14.02
N ALA A 78 5.84 -15.61 -13.96
CA ALA A 78 4.64 -14.78 -13.79
C ALA A 78 4.64 -14.01 -12.46
N SER A 79 5.16 -14.63 -11.36
CA SER A 79 5.29 -13.95 -10.06
C SER A 79 6.30 -12.81 -10.13
N SER A 80 7.47 -13.06 -10.72
CA SER A 80 8.52 -12.06 -10.85
C SER A 80 8.11 -10.92 -11.78
N GLU A 81 7.44 -11.22 -12.90
CA GLU A 81 6.94 -10.22 -13.84
C GLU A 81 5.85 -9.36 -13.23
N GLY A 82 4.86 -9.98 -12.58
CA GLY A 82 3.78 -9.26 -11.88
C GLY A 82 4.31 -8.36 -10.78
N ALA A 83 5.25 -8.87 -9.96
CA ALA A 83 5.89 -8.08 -8.90
C ALA A 83 6.70 -6.89 -9.45
N PHE A 84 7.43 -7.07 -10.56
CA PHE A 84 8.19 -6.00 -11.19
C PHE A 84 7.27 -4.90 -11.74
N LYS A 85 6.20 -5.28 -12.46
CA LYS A 85 5.20 -4.33 -12.95
C LYS A 85 4.57 -3.56 -11.80
N TYR A 86 4.20 -4.27 -10.73
CA TYR A 86 3.60 -3.66 -9.55
C TYR A 86 4.54 -2.68 -8.86
N PHE A 87 5.81 -3.05 -8.70
CA PHE A 87 6.83 -2.19 -8.13
C PHE A 87 7.04 -0.90 -8.95
N VAL A 88 7.25 -1.03 -10.27
CA VAL A 88 7.53 0.13 -11.13
C VAL A 88 6.33 1.09 -11.17
N LEU A 89 5.13 0.56 -11.39
CA LEU A 89 3.91 1.38 -11.43
C LEU A 89 3.59 1.95 -10.05
N GLY A 90 3.86 1.21 -8.99
CA GLY A 90 3.68 1.64 -7.62
C GLY A 90 4.62 2.77 -7.23
N ALA A 91 5.90 2.66 -7.57
CA ALA A 91 6.88 3.71 -7.33
C ALA A 91 6.52 5.02 -8.07
N PHE A 92 6.05 4.88 -9.33
CA PHE A 92 5.57 6.03 -10.10
C PHE A 92 4.35 6.69 -9.46
N SER A 93 3.40 5.89 -8.99
CA SER A 93 2.22 6.38 -8.27
C SER A 93 2.57 7.07 -6.94
N SER A 94 3.57 6.55 -6.22
CA SER A 94 4.07 7.17 -4.98
C SER A 94 4.70 8.55 -5.25
N GLY A 95 5.31 8.74 -6.42
CA GLY A 95 5.78 10.05 -6.87
C GLY A 95 4.66 11.07 -6.99
N PHE A 96 3.52 10.68 -7.60
CA PHE A 96 2.33 11.56 -7.64
C PHE A 96 1.76 11.84 -6.26
N LEU A 97 1.70 10.83 -5.39
CA LEU A 97 1.22 11.00 -4.03
C LEU A 97 2.09 12.01 -3.26
N LEU A 98 3.41 11.85 -3.32
CA LEU A 98 4.36 12.73 -2.62
C LEU A 98 4.30 14.16 -3.17
N LEU A 99 4.25 14.31 -4.49
CA LEU A 99 4.13 15.63 -5.13
C LEU A 99 2.81 16.30 -4.74
N GLY A 100 1.71 15.53 -4.72
CA GLY A 100 0.41 16.02 -4.28
C GLY A 100 0.44 16.49 -2.82
N MET A 101 1.06 15.71 -1.94
CA MET A 101 1.26 16.11 -0.53
C MET A 101 2.10 17.38 -0.40
N ALA A 102 3.15 17.54 -1.23
CA ALA A 102 3.98 18.75 -1.23
C ALA A 102 3.18 20.00 -1.65
N PHE A 103 2.28 19.88 -2.63
CA PHE A 103 1.43 20.98 -3.05
C PHE A 103 0.38 21.33 -1.98
N VAL A 104 -0.25 20.33 -1.37
CA VAL A 104 -1.19 20.54 -0.26
C VAL A 104 -0.48 21.18 0.94
N TYR A 105 0.73 20.74 1.26
CA TYR A 105 1.57 21.33 2.31
C TYR A 105 1.86 22.83 2.02
N GLY A 106 2.24 23.16 0.77
CA GLY A 106 2.48 24.55 0.37
C GLY A 106 1.23 25.42 0.46
N ALA A 107 0.10 24.90 -0.03
CA ALA A 107 -1.19 25.60 -0.02
C ALA A 107 -1.77 25.79 1.40
N SER A 108 -1.43 24.90 2.35
CA SER A 108 -1.90 24.99 3.74
C SER A 108 -1.00 25.84 4.65
N GLY A 109 -0.11 26.64 4.10
CA GLY A 109 0.80 27.49 4.88
C GLY A 109 1.92 26.71 5.59
N GLY A 110 2.27 25.52 5.09
CA GLY A 110 3.35 24.71 5.66
C GLY A 110 2.91 23.77 6.78
N SER A 111 1.62 23.45 6.90
CA SER A 111 1.15 22.44 7.85
C SER A 111 1.13 21.05 7.25
N ILE A 112 1.56 20.05 8.03
CA ILE A 112 1.45 18.63 7.74
C ILE A 112 0.24 17.98 8.42
N SER A 113 -0.39 18.66 9.38
CA SER A 113 -1.53 18.18 10.15
C SER A 113 -2.79 18.14 9.29
N LEU A 114 -3.48 16.99 9.24
CA LEU A 114 -4.74 16.88 8.49
C LEU A 114 -5.82 17.83 9.00
N ALA A 115 -5.85 18.09 10.31
CA ALA A 115 -6.83 19.00 10.90
C ALA A 115 -6.58 20.45 10.46
N ASP A 116 -5.32 20.90 10.45
CA ASP A 116 -4.96 22.26 10.02
C ASP A 116 -5.15 22.44 8.51
N ILE A 117 -4.78 21.41 7.72
CA ILE A 117 -5.01 21.39 6.27
C ILE A 117 -6.50 21.54 5.96
N ALA A 118 -7.35 20.77 6.66
CA ALA A 118 -8.79 20.84 6.49
C ALA A 118 -9.37 22.21 6.89
N ALA A 119 -8.79 22.87 7.89
CA ALA A 119 -9.21 24.19 8.35
C ALA A 119 -8.74 25.31 7.41
N SER A 120 -7.59 25.15 6.74
CA SER A 120 -7.01 26.14 5.82
C SER A 120 -7.45 25.97 4.36
N ALA A 121 -8.10 24.86 4.02
CA ALA A 121 -8.53 24.55 2.66
C ALA A 121 -9.52 25.59 2.13
N THR A 122 -9.14 26.30 1.06
CA THR A 122 -10.01 27.18 0.32
C THR A 122 -10.30 26.57 -1.05
N HIS A 123 -11.59 26.62 -1.48
CA HIS A 123 -12.01 26.05 -2.76
C HIS A 123 -11.39 26.74 -3.98
N ASP A 124 -10.93 27.98 -3.81
CA ASP A 124 -10.37 28.79 -4.89
C ASP A 124 -8.85 28.64 -5.04
N ASP A 125 -8.18 27.84 -4.18
CA ASP A 125 -6.75 27.61 -4.26
C ASP A 125 -6.42 26.52 -5.29
N THR A 126 -5.94 26.95 -6.44
CA THR A 126 -5.52 26.07 -7.54
C THR A 126 -4.42 25.07 -7.10
N LEU A 127 -3.48 25.51 -6.26
CA LEU A 127 -2.40 24.65 -5.77
C LEU A 127 -2.95 23.52 -4.89
N PHE A 128 -3.90 23.84 -4.01
CA PHE A 128 -4.60 22.86 -3.19
C PHE A 128 -5.38 21.84 -4.03
N ALA A 129 -6.12 22.33 -5.05
CA ALA A 129 -6.90 21.48 -5.95
C ALA A 129 -6.01 20.52 -6.75
N VAL A 130 -4.91 21.02 -7.34
CA VAL A 130 -3.94 20.18 -8.08
C VAL A 130 -3.27 19.18 -7.15
N GLY A 131 -2.86 19.60 -5.95
CA GLY A 131 -2.27 18.73 -4.95
C GLY A 131 -3.20 17.58 -4.55
N THR A 132 -4.45 17.91 -4.25
CA THR A 132 -5.49 16.91 -3.92
C THR A 132 -5.74 15.94 -5.08
N PHE A 133 -5.80 16.43 -6.32
CA PHE A 133 -5.98 15.61 -7.50
C PHE A 133 -4.82 14.59 -7.68
N LEU A 134 -3.58 15.03 -7.49
CA LEU A 134 -2.41 14.16 -7.55
C LEU A 134 -2.43 13.11 -6.44
N MET A 135 -2.86 13.46 -5.23
CA MET A 135 -3.05 12.51 -4.13
C MET A 135 -4.11 11.46 -4.47
N VAL A 136 -5.23 11.87 -5.09
CA VAL A 136 -6.29 10.96 -5.54
C VAL A 136 -5.74 9.96 -6.58
N ILE A 137 -4.89 10.39 -7.51
CA ILE A 137 -4.20 9.49 -8.46
C ILE A 137 -3.36 8.45 -7.68
N GLY A 138 -2.54 8.91 -6.74
CA GLY A 138 -1.70 8.04 -5.93
C GLY A 138 -2.49 7.02 -5.12
N PHE A 139 -3.54 7.43 -4.44
CA PHE A 139 -4.43 6.52 -3.71
C PHE A 139 -5.24 5.62 -4.64
N GLY A 140 -5.70 6.13 -5.78
CA GLY A 140 -6.42 5.36 -6.79
C GLY A 140 -5.61 4.17 -7.28
N PHE A 141 -4.31 4.33 -7.49
CA PHE A 141 -3.41 3.23 -7.81
C PHE A 141 -3.36 2.20 -6.66
N LYS A 142 -3.21 2.64 -5.41
CA LYS A 142 -3.08 1.73 -4.25
C LYS A 142 -4.31 0.84 -4.06
N VAL A 143 -5.50 1.38 -4.28
CA VAL A 143 -6.74 0.59 -4.20
C VAL A 143 -7.09 -0.14 -5.50
N GLY A 144 -6.35 0.10 -6.57
CA GLY A 144 -6.62 -0.48 -7.90
C GLY A 144 -7.89 0.06 -8.54
N ALA A 145 -8.20 1.35 -8.32
CA ALA A 145 -9.35 2.00 -8.95
C ALA A 145 -9.10 2.28 -10.44
N VAL A 146 -10.15 2.20 -11.25
CA VAL A 146 -10.09 2.58 -12.68
C VAL A 146 -9.79 4.07 -12.79
N PRO A 147 -8.83 4.49 -13.64
CA PRO A 147 -8.08 3.74 -14.64
C PRO A 147 -6.74 3.13 -14.14
N PHE A 148 -6.41 3.24 -12.88
CA PHE A 148 -5.09 2.87 -12.30
C PHE A 148 -5.00 1.38 -11.89
N HIS A 149 -5.83 0.49 -12.44
CA HIS A 149 -5.97 -0.91 -12.04
C HIS A 149 -5.17 -1.91 -12.89
N SER A 150 -4.39 -1.44 -13.89
CA SER A 150 -3.72 -2.31 -14.88
C SER A 150 -2.76 -3.34 -14.26
N TRP A 151 -2.22 -3.08 -13.08
CA TRP A 151 -1.35 -3.99 -12.35
C TRP A 151 -2.08 -5.14 -11.65
N VAL A 152 -3.38 -4.98 -11.37
CA VAL A 152 -4.16 -5.94 -10.54
C VAL A 152 -4.25 -7.32 -11.16
N PRO A 153 -4.61 -7.50 -12.45
CA PRO A 153 -4.70 -8.81 -13.05
C PRO A 153 -3.37 -9.58 -13.05
N ASP A 154 -2.28 -8.91 -13.42
CA ASP A 154 -0.95 -9.54 -13.51
C ASP A 154 -0.45 -10.00 -12.15
N VAL A 155 -0.61 -9.17 -11.12
CA VAL A 155 -0.22 -9.50 -9.74
C VAL A 155 -1.09 -10.61 -9.17
N TYR A 156 -2.41 -10.55 -9.36
CA TYR A 156 -3.33 -11.52 -8.77
C TYR A 156 -3.23 -12.91 -9.43
N GLN A 157 -2.77 -12.98 -10.69
CA GLN A 157 -2.50 -14.24 -11.38
C GLN A 157 -1.10 -14.80 -11.06
N GLY A 158 -0.11 -13.92 -10.90
CA GLY A 158 1.29 -14.33 -10.71
C GLY A 158 1.71 -14.56 -9.27
N ALA A 159 1.15 -13.81 -8.32
CA ALA A 159 1.57 -13.86 -6.92
C ALA A 159 1.07 -15.13 -6.18
N PRO A 160 1.76 -15.54 -5.10
CA PRO A 160 1.28 -16.61 -4.23
C PRO A 160 -0.14 -16.33 -3.72
N VAL A 161 -1.00 -17.35 -3.67
CA VAL A 161 -2.42 -17.20 -3.28
C VAL A 161 -2.60 -16.50 -1.93
N LEU A 162 -1.74 -16.79 -0.97
CA LEU A 162 -1.79 -16.14 0.35
C LEU A 162 -1.40 -14.67 0.30
N SER A 163 -0.42 -14.31 -0.55
CA SER A 163 -0.07 -12.90 -0.80
C SER A 163 -1.24 -12.16 -1.43
N VAL A 164 -1.92 -12.76 -2.41
CA VAL A 164 -3.12 -12.21 -3.05
C VAL A 164 -4.26 -12.04 -2.04
N GLY A 165 -4.50 -13.06 -1.20
CA GLY A 165 -5.50 -13.00 -0.13
C GLY A 165 -5.22 -11.85 0.85
N TRP A 166 -3.97 -11.71 1.28
CA TRP A 166 -3.53 -10.60 2.13
C TRP A 166 -3.75 -9.24 1.48
N MET A 167 -3.37 -9.10 0.20
CA MET A 167 -3.56 -7.86 -0.56
C MET A 167 -5.04 -7.52 -0.74
N ALA A 168 -5.88 -8.52 -1.02
CA ALA A 168 -7.30 -8.30 -1.30
C ALA A 168 -8.11 -7.87 -0.06
N VAL A 169 -7.76 -8.39 1.12
CA VAL A 169 -8.54 -8.18 2.36
C VAL A 169 -7.99 -7.03 3.21
N ALA A 170 -6.68 -6.93 3.32
CA ALA A 170 -6.06 -6.01 4.28
C ALA A 170 -5.44 -4.78 3.62
N VAL A 171 -4.87 -4.90 2.40
CA VAL A 171 -4.15 -3.80 1.75
C VAL A 171 -5.09 -2.83 1.03
N LYS A 172 -6.22 -3.29 0.53
CA LYS A 172 -7.27 -2.47 -0.11
C LYS A 172 -8.30 -1.96 0.90
#